data_07415f6bedd2999bfa5f18e6424346d7
#
_entry.id   07415f6bedd2999bfa5f18e6424346d7
#
_cell.length_a   1.000
_cell.length_b   1.000
_cell.length_c   1.000
_cell.angle_alpha   90.00
_cell.angle_beta   90.00
_cell.angle_gamma   90.00
#
_symmetry.space_group_name_H-M   'P 1'
#
loop_
_entity.id
_entity.type
_entity.pdbx_description
1 polymer ?
#
loop_
_entity_poly.entity_id
_entity_poly.type
_entity_poly.pdbx_seq_one_letter_code
_entity_poly.pdbx_strand_id
1 'polypeptide(L)'
;SVDFDNTENIVIVGENLETLKLLLKPYFGKVKMIYIDPPYNTGKDFIYRDNFKEPLKDYLEKTGQIDSEGNKLTTNTEASGRYHSDWLNFMYPRLFLARSLLREDGVIFISIDDHEVHHLRMIMDEIFGEENFVGNVCWNSTKSVTNTALISVSHTYNLIYAKQIGYFIKNRSHFRLPEPGDGFTNPDNDPRGPWKADPF
;
A
#
# COMPACT_ATOMS: atom_id res chain seq x y z
N SER A 1 5.51 26.40 4.76
CA SER A 1 4.61 25.96 5.85
C SER A 1 3.90 27.18 6.42
N VAL A 2 2.60 27.07 6.65
CA VAL A 2 1.79 28.19 7.20
C VAL A 2 2.09 28.42 8.69
N ASP A 3 2.54 27.37 9.39
CA ASP A 3 2.88 27.40 10.82
C ASP A 3 4.03 26.44 11.12
N PHE A 4 5.21 26.81 10.61
CA PHE A 4 6.39 25.94 10.70
C PHE A 4 6.86 25.72 12.13
N ASP A 5 6.81 26.76 12.95
CA ASP A 5 7.40 26.74 14.30
C ASP A 5 6.54 25.96 15.32
N ASN A 6 5.24 25.81 15.05
CA ASN A 6 4.32 25.12 15.96
C ASN A 6 3.85 23.75 15.43
N THR A 7 4.27 23.35 14.22
CA THR A 7 3.88 22.04 13.66
C THR A 7 4.75 20.92 14.24
N GLU A 8 4.13 19.80 14.59
CA GLU A 8 4.81 18.57 14.97
C GLU A 8 5.04 17.64 13.76
N ASN A 9 4.69 18.09 12.55
CA ASN A 9 4.88 17.31 11.33
C ASN A 9 6.37 17.21 10.96
N ILE A 10 6.77 16.01 10.53
CA ILE A 10 8.15 15.70 10.15
C ILE A 10 8.17 15.35 8.66
N VAL A 11 9.10 15.95 7.92
CA VAL A 11 9.44 15.59 6.54
C VAL A 11 10.83 14.97 6.55
N ILE A 12 10.94 13.73 6.09
CA ILE A 12 12.22 13.01 6.02
C ILE A 12 12.55 12.80 4.54
N VAL A 13 13.73 13.27 4.12
CA VAL A 13 14.23 13.12 2.76
C VAL A 13 15.39 12.13 2.76
N GLY A 14 15.27 11.04 2.03
CA GLY A 14 16.30 10.00 1.97
C GLY A 14 15.76 8.70 1.35
N GLU A 15 16.59 7.66 1.35
CA GLU A 15 16.17 6.33 0.95
C GLU A 15 15.18 5.76 1.99
N ASN A 16 14.03 5.27 1.52
CA ASN A 16 12.91 4.94 2.40
C ASN A 16 13.13 3.70 3.26
N LEU A 17 13.86 2.67 2.78
CA LEU A 17 14.16 1.48 3.57
C LEU A 17 15.09 1.81 4.74
N GLU A 18 16.12 2.63 4.51
CA GLU A 18 17.01 3.10 5.57
C GLU A 18 16.26 4.00 6.56
N THR A 19 15.40 4.88 6.04
CA THR A 19 14.53 5.72 6.87
C THR A 19 13.62 4.88 7.77
N LEU A 20 12.97 3.84 7.24
CA LEU A 20 12.12 2.94 8.02
C LEU A 20 12.91 2.24 9.13
N LYS A 21 14.14 1.78 8.86
CA LYS A 21 15.03 1.20 9.89
C LYS A 21 15.34 2.18 11.01
N LEU A 22 15.63 3.44 10.67
CA LEU A 22 15.88 4.50 11.67
C LEU A 22 14.64 4.81 12.51
N LEU A 23 13.45 4.78 11.90
CA LEU A 23 12.19 5.04 12.57
C LEU A 23 11.76 3.92 13.53
N LEU A 24 12.25 2.69 13.37
CA LEU A 24 11.86 1.58 14.24
C LEU A 24 12.10 1.89 15.72
N LYS A 25 13.26 2.41 16.09
CA LYS A 25 13.57 2.65 17.50
C LYS A 25 12.64 3.67 18.15
N PRO A 26 12.41 4.89 17.59
CA PRO A 26 11.54 5.90 18.20
C PRO A 26 10.04 5.64 18.00
N TYR A 27 9.62 4.92 16.94
CA TYR A 27 8.22 4.81 16.53
C TYR A 27 7.66 3.38 16.54
N PHE A 28 8.38 2.40 17.07
CA PHE A 28 7.89 1.02 17.17
C PHE A 28 6.52 0.97 17.88
N GLY A 29 5.52 0.42 17.20
CA GLY A 29 4.16 0.29 17.72
C GLY A 29 3.44 1.62 18.02
N LYS A 30 3.85 2.75 17.39
CA LYS A 30 3.27 4.07 17.68
C LYS A 30 2.48 4.69 16.53
N VAL A 31 2.64 4.19 15.32
CA VAL A 31 2.00 4.76 14.13
C VAL A 31 0.56 4.26 14.04
N LYS A 32 -0.39 5.18 13.95
CA LYS A 32 -1.82 4.88 13.87
C LYS A 32 -2.25 4.46 12.46
N MET A 33 -1.73 5.15 11.44
CA MET A 33 -2.08 4.93 10.04
C MET A 33 -0.84 5.08 9.16
N ILE A 34 -0.69 4.19 8.20
CA ILE A 34 0.30 4.29 7.13
C ILE A 34 -0.47 4.34 5.81
N TYR A 35 -0.11 5.27 4.94
CA TYR A 35 -0.56 5.30 3.54
C TYR A 35 0.67 5.30 2.65
N ILE A 36 0.72 4.39 1.68
CA ILE A 36 1.79 4.30 0.70
C ILE A 36 1.24 4.21 -0.72
N ASP A 37 1.98 4.80 -1.63
CA ASP A 37 1.76 4.76 -3.07
C ASP A 37 3.05 4.23 -3.73
N PRO A 38 3.24 2.90 -3.79
CA PRO A 38 4.46 2.29 -4.31
C PRO A 38 4.51 2.37 -5.85
N PRO A 39 5.65 2.06 -6.47
CA PRO A 39 5.71 1.83 -7.91
C PRO A 39 4.74 0.71 -8.32
N TYR A 40 3.94 0.94 -9.36
CA TYR A 40 2.92 -0.02 -9.83
C TYR A 40 3.49 -1.12 -10.74
N ASN A 41 4.79 -1.07 -11.01
CA ASN A 41 5.50 -2.02 -11.84
C ASN A 41 4.97 -2.07 -13.30
N THR A 42 4.69 -0.92 -13.88
CA THR A 42 4.14 -0.77 -15.24
C THR A 42 5.17 -0.92 -16.36
N GLY A 43 6.41 -1.31 -16.03
CA GLY A 43 7.53 -1.44 -16.97
C GLY A 43 8.29 -0.13 -17.24
N LYS A 44 7.78 1.00 -16.74
CA LYS A 44 8.41 2.31 -16.81
C LYS A 44 8.89 2.82 -15.45
N ASP A 45 8.48 2.15 -14.40
CA ASP A 45 8.75 2.56 -13.03
C ASP A 45 10.20 2.28 -12.64
N PHE A 46 10.82 3.22 -11.94
CA PHE A 46 12.12 3.01 -11.30
C PHE A 46 11.90 2.19 -10.02
N ILE A 47 12.17 0.89 -10.08
CA ILE A 47 12.35 0.08 -8.88
C ILE A 47 13.79 0.34 -8.42
N TYR A 48 13.95 1.05 -7.29
CA TYR A 48 15.25 1.19 -6.66
C TYR A 48 15.72 -0.20 -6.21
N ARG A 49 16.82 -0.68 -6.82
CA ARG A 49 17.43 -1.93 -6.39
C ARG A 49 18.13 -1.68 -5.06
N ASP A 50 17.60 -2.26 -4.03
CA ASP A 50 18.28 -2.29 -2.73
C ASP A 50 19.60 -3.04 -2.91
N ASN A 51 20.71 -2.35 -2.68
CA ASN A 51 22.04 -2.92 -2.77
C ASN A 51 22.26 -3.95 -1.63
N PHE A 52 21.82 -5.17 -1.85
CA PHE A 52 22.34 -6.30 -1.08
C PHE A 52 23.76 -6.60 -1.60
N LYS A 53 24.76 -5.97 -1.02
CA LYS A 53 26.22 -6.21 -0.99
C LYS A 53 26.93 -6.81 -2.23
N GLU A 54 26.26 -7.10 -3.34
CA GLU A 54 26.92 -7.43 -4.60
C GLU A 54 26.87 -6.22 -5.55
N PRO A 55 27.98 -5.90 -6.25
CA PRO A 55 27.94 -4.92 -7.32
C PRO A 55 26.84 -5.32 -8.31
N LEU A 56 25.94 -4.40 -8.63
CA LEU A 56 24.82 -4.62 -9.55
C LEU A 56 25.24 -5.31 -10.85
N LYS A 57 26.42 -4.97 -11.35
CA LYS A 57 26.99 -5.56 -12.55
C LYS A 57 27.21 -7.06 -12.40
N ASP A 58 27.82 -7.50 -11.32
CA ASP A 58 28.10 -8.92 -11.03
C ASP A 58 26.80 -9.74 -10.89
N TYR A 59 25.79 -9.17 -10.28
CA TYR A 59 24.48 -9.79 -10.18
C TYR A 59 23.80 -9.94 -11.54
N LEU A 60 23.83 -8.87 -12.35
CA LEU A 60 23.23 -8.87 -13.69
C LEU A 60 23.94 -9.84 -14.65
N GLU A 61 25.27 -9.95 -14.55
CA GLU A 61 26.06 -10.93 -15.31
C GLU A 61 25.75 -12.37 -14.86
N LYS A 62 25.79 -12.65 -13.56
CA LYS A 62 25.47 -13.98 -13.00
C LYS A 62 24.06 -14.45 -13.32
N THR A 63 23.11 -13.52 -13.43
CA THR A 63 21.72 -13.83 -13.76
C THR A 63 21.43 -13.82 -15.27
N GLY A 64 22.44 -13.56 -16.11
CA GLY A 64 22.31 -13.56 -17.56
C GLY A 64 21.41 -12.41 -18.07
N GLN A 65 21.37 -11.29 -17.39
CA GLN A 65 20.61 -10.10 -17.79
C GLN A 65 21.43 -9.13 -18.61
N ILE A 66 22.76 -9.13 -18.45
CA ILE A 66 23.71 -8.37 -19.26
C ILE A 66 24.85 -9.29 -19.67
N ASP A 67 25.51 -8.96 -20.79
CA ASP A 67 26.78 -9.57 -21.18
C ASP A 67 27.97 -8.92 -20.43
N SER A 68 29.17 -9.46 -20.64
CA SER A 68 30.40 -8.93 -20.06
C SER A 68 30.72 -7.48 -20.48
N GLU A 69 30.08 -6.98 -21.53
CA GLU A 69 30.22 -5.62 -22.05
C GLU A 69 29.15 -4.66 -21.49
N GLY A 70 28.19 -5.20 -20.71
CA GLY A 70 27.10 -4.43 -20.08
C GLY A 70 25.87 -4.22 -20.97
N ASN A 71 25.78 -4.91 -22.12
CA ASN A 71 24.59 -4.87 -22.97
C ASN A 71 23.50 -5.77 -22.40
N LYS A 72 22.24 -5.32 -22.43
CA LYS A 72 21.10 -6.12 -21.99
C LYS A 72 20.89 -7.32 -22.90
N LEU A 73 20.99 -8.54 -22.34
CA LEU A 73 20.76 -9.79 -23.05
C LEU A 73 19.28 -10.14 -23.19
N THR A 74 18.43 -9.55 -22.37
CA THR A 74 16.96 -9.71 -22.45
C THR A 74 16.28 -8.36 -22.34
N THR A 75 15.35 -8.10 -23.24
CA THR A 75 14.31 -7.10 -22.98
C THR A 75 13.52 -7.60 -21.79
N ASN A 76 13.49 -6.83 -20.70
CA ASN A 76 12.68 -7.14 -19.53
C ASN A 76 11.22 -6.98 -19.92
N THR A 77 10.68 -8.01 -20.57
CA THR A 77 9.27 -8.06 -20.92
C THR A 77 8.50 -8.51 -19.70
N GLU A 78 7.28 -8.01 -19.54
CA GLU A 78 6.26 -8.41 -18.57
C GLU A 78 6.10 -9.94 -18.41
N ALA A 79 6.58 -10.72 -19.37
CA ALA A 79 6.56 -12.18 -19.39
C ALA A 79 7.65 -12.86 -18.53
N SER A 80 8.56 -12.11 -17.91
CA SER A 80 9.60 -12.72 -17.07
C SER A 80 9.11 -12.78 -15.61
N GLY A 81 9.00 -13.99 -15.05
CA GLY A 81 8.67 -14.18 -13.63
C GLY A 81 9.64 -13.48 -12.64
N ARG A 82 10.77 -12.96 -13.13
CA ARG A 82 11.71 -12.14 -12.37
C ARG A 82 11.26 -10.70 -12.21
N TYR A 83 10.44 -10.18 -13.12
CA TYR A 83 9.91 -8.84 -13.07
C TYR A 83 9.08 -8.60 -11.81
N HIS A 84 8.17 -9.52 -11.52
CA HIS A 84 7.36 -9.51 -10.30
C HIS A 84 8.20 -9.83 -9.06
N SER A 85 9.16 -10.74 -9.17
CA SER A 85 10.06 -11.09 -8.06
C SER A 85 10.92 -9.92 -7.59
N ASP A 86 11.43 -9.10 -8.51
CA ASP A 86 12.21 -7.90 -8.17
C ASP A 86 11.34 -6.87 -7.41
N TRP A 87 10.10 -6.69 -7.86
CA TRP A 87 9.14 -5.83 -7.18
C TRP A 87 8.77 -6.36 -5.79
N LEU A 88 8.55 -7.66 -5.65
CA LEU A 88 8.27 -8.30 -4.37
C LEU A 88 9.45 -8.16 -3.40
N ASN A 89 10.68 -8.37 -3.87
CA ASN A 89 11.89 -8.18 -3.07
C ASN A 89 12.07 -6.72 -2.60
N PHE A 90 11.66 -5.76 -3.42
CA PHE A 90 11.65 -4.35 -3.06
C PHE A 90 10.57 -4.06 -2.00
N MET A 91 9.36 -4.59 -2.16
CA MET A 91 8.22 -4.30 -1.28
C MET A 91 8.30 -5.00 0.08
N TYR A 92 8.71 -6.26 0.12
CA TYR A 92 8.65 -7.10 1.31
C TYR A 92 9.33 -6.49 2.54
N PRO A 93 10.60 -6.06 2.51
CA PRO A 93 11.25 -5.49 3.69
C PRO A 93 10.60 -4.19 4.17
N ARG A 94 10.06 -3.38 3.25
CA ARG A 94 9.36 -2.13 3.57
C ARG A 94 8.04 -2.38 4.29
N LEU A 95 7.26 -3.33 3.82
CA LEU A 95 5.99 -3.73 4.42
C LEU A 95 6.20 -4.39 5.79
N PHE A 96 7.23 -5.21 5.92
CA PHE A 96 7.61 -5.83 7.20
C PHE A 96 7.96 -4.79 8.27
N LEU A 97 8.75 -3.77 7.91
CA LEU A 97 9.09 -2.68 8.81
C LEU A 97 7.87 -1.79 9.10
N ALA A 98 7.05 -1.51 8.10
CA ALA A 98 5.81 -0.75 8.26
C ALA A 98 4.87 -1.41 9.28
N ARG A 99 4.70 -2.74 9.21
CA ARG A 99 3.92 -3.49 10.20
C ARG A 99 4.45 -3.30 11.62
N SER A 100 5.77 -3.27 11.78
CA SER A 100 6.42 -3.09 13.09
C SER A 100 6.20 -1.69 13.68
N LEU A 101 6.04 -0.68 12.83
CA LEU A 101 5.76 0.69 13.25
C LEU A 101 4.30 0.87 13.70
N LEU A 102 3.37 0.09 13.14
CA LEU A 102 1.94 0.23 13.45
C LEU A 102 1.61 -0.15 14.90
N ARG A 103 0.70 0.61 15.49
CA ARG A 103 0.00 0.28 16.74
C ARG A 103 -0.89 -0.95 16.53
N GLU A 104 -1.29 -1.60 17.62
CA GLU A 104 -2.20 -2.76 17.57
C GLU A 104 -3.55 -2.42 16.91
N ASP A 105 -4.04 -1.19 17.08
CA ASP A 105 -5.23 -0.65 16.43
C ASP A 105 -4.91 0.16 15.16
N GLY A 106 -3.73 -0.01 14.61
CA GLY A 106 -3.26 0.68 13.42
C GLY A 106 -3.70 0.00 12.12
N VAL A 107 -3.64 0.76 11.03
CA VAL A 107 -4.08 0.34 9.71
C VAL A 107 -3.11 0.83 8.63
N ILE A 108 -2.93 0.04 7.57
CA ILE A 108 -2.16 0.42 6.39
C ILE A 108 -3.05 0.43 5.15
N PHE A 109 -2.89 1.46 4.32
CA PHE A 109 -3.51 1.62 3.01
C PHE A 109 -2.42 1.61 1.95
N ILE A 110 -2.62 0.87 0.88
CA ILE A 110 -1.64 0.75 -0.21
C ILE A 110 -2.37 0.93 -1.53
N SER A 111 -2.02 2.01 -2.26
CA SER A 111 -2.49 2.22 -3.62
C SER A 111 -1.78 1.27 -4.58
N ILE A 112 -2.49 0.68 -5.52
CA ILE A 112 -1.93 -0.23 -6.52
C ILE A 112 -2.90 -0.37 -7.70
N ASP A 113 -2.43 -0.83 -8.83
CA ASP A 113 -3.26 -1.18 -9.98
C ASP A 113 -3.28 -2.70 -10.27
N ASP A 114 -3.86 -3.07 -11.41
CA ASP A 114 -4.01 -4.47 -11.83
C ASP A 114 -2.68 -5.21 -12.03
N HIS A 115 -1.56 -4.51 -12.27
CA HIS A 115 -0.27 -5.15 -12.53
C HIS A 115 0.22 -5.96 -11.32
N GLU A 116 0.09 -5.41 -10.11
CA GLU A 116 0.67 -6.02 -8.91
C GLU A 116 -0.31 -6.25 -7.74
N VAL A 117 -1.60 -5.91 -7.87
CA VAL A 117 -2.56 -6.06 -6.76
C VAL A 117 -2.62 -7.48 -6.22
N HIS A 118 -2.52 -8.49 -7.06
CA HIS A 118 -2.58 -9.90 -6.67
C HIS A 118 -1.31 -10.34 -5.93
N HIS A 119 -0.13 -9.91 -6.36
CA HIS A 119 1.14 -10.17 -5.68
C HIS A 119 1.21 -9.40 -4.35
N LEU A 120 0.77 -8.14 -4.35
CA LEU A 120 0.67 -7.35 -3.12
C LEU A 120 -0.23 -8.04 -2.10
N ARG A 121 -1.38 -8.56 -2.53
CA ARG A 121 -2.28 -9.30 -1.64
C ARG A 121 -1.58 -10.50 -1.00
N MET A 122 -0.84 -11.29 -1.77
CA MET A 122 -0.13 -12.47 -1.27
C MET A 122 0.93 -12.12 -0.22
N ILE A 123 1.78 -11.12 -0.47
CA ILE A 123 2.80 -10.71 0.52
C ILE A 123 2.19 -10.03 1.74
N MET A 124 1.07 -9.34 1.60
CA MET A 124 0.37 -8.75 2.73
C MET A 124 -0.29 -9.81 3.61
N ASP A 125 -0.85 -10.86 3.03
CA ASP A 125 -1.37 -12.01 3.77
C ASP A 125 -0.25 -12.70 4.57
N GLU A 126 0.96 -12.84 3.98
CA GLU A 126 2.13 -13.41 4.67
C GLU A 126 2.62 -12.50 5.82
N ILE A 127 2.75 -11.20 5.57
CA ILE A 127 3.32 -10.26 6.55
C ILE A 127 2.32 -9.92 7.65
N PHE A 128 1.06 -9.61 7.29
CA PHE A 128 0.04 -9.11 8.22
C PHE A 128 -0.85 -10.22 8.78
N GLY A 129 -1.01 -11.32 8.06
CA GLY A 129 -1.99 -12.36 8.30
C GLY A 129 -3.26 -12.14 7.48
N GLU A 130 -3.77 -13.18 6.82
CA GLU A 130 -4.98 -13.14 6.00
C GLU A 130 -6.19 -12.63 6.81
N GLU A 131 -6.28 -13.01 8.07
CA GLU A 131 -7.33 -12.60 9.01
C GLU A 131 -7.38 -11.10 9.28
N ASN A 132 -6.28 -10.38 9.01
CA ASN A 132 -6.16 -8.93 9.22
C ASN A 132 -6.50 -8.10 7.97
N PHE A 133 -6.93 -8.75 6.91
CA PHE A 133 -7.44 -8.08 5.72
C PHE A 133 -8.74 -7.34 6.03
N VAL A 134 -8.78 -6.04 5.73
CA VAL A 134 -9.95 -5.18 5.96
C VAL A 134 -10.80 -5.06 4.70
N GLY A 135 -10.16 -4.85 3.55
CA GLY A 135 -10.86 -4.67 2.29
C GLY A 135 -9.97 -4.20 1.15
N ASN A 136 -10.54 -4.21 -0.05
CA ASN A 136 -9.94 -3.64 -1.25
C ASN A 136 -10.94 -2.66 -1.86
N VAL A 137 -10.59 -1.37 -1.83
CA VAL A 137 -11.43 -0.29 -2.35
C VAL A 137 -11.06 -0.02 -3.79
N CYS A 138 -12.00 -0.19 -4.71
CA CYS A 138 -11.86 0.25 -6.11
C CYS A 138 -12.02 1.75 -6.19
N TRP A 139 -10.96 2.44 -6.61
CA TRP A 139 -10.96 3.90 -6.77
C TRP A 139 -11.07 4.27 -8.24
N ASN A 140 -12.11 5.00 -8.60
CA ASN A 140 -12.26 5.52 -9.97
C ASN A 140 -11.24 6.65 -10.21
N SER A 141 -10.05 6.26 -10.69
CA SER A 141 -8.90 7.16 -10.82
C SER A 141 -8.86 7.93 -12.13
N THR A 142 -9.49 7.43 -13.19
CA THR A 142 -9.39 8.02 -14.53
C THR A 142 -10.77 8.11 -15.19
N LYS A 143 -11.09 9.27 -15.75
CA LYS A 143 -12.34 9.48 -16.52
C LYS A 143 -12.17 9.27 -18.03
N SER A 144 -10.94 9.05 -18.51
CA SER A 144 -10.66 8.90 -19.93
C SER A 144 -10.83 7.45 -20.38
N VAL A 145 -11.56 7.27 -21.48
CA VAL A 145 -11.71 6.00 -22.16
C VAL A 145 -10.61 5.87 -23.20
N THR A 146 -9.83 4.77 -23.15
CA THR A 146 -8.81 4.47 -24.15
C THR A 146 -9.43 3.63 -25.27
N ASN A 147 -9.64 4.21 -26.44
CA ASN A 147 -10.29 3.55 -27.59
C ASN A 147 -9.50 2.36 -28.18
N THR A 148 -8.26 2.15 -27.75
CA THR A 148 -7.39 1.06 -28.23
C THR A 148 -7.41 -0.18 -27.34
N ALA A 149 -7.99 -0.11 -26.16
CA ALA A 149 -8.09 -1.24 -25.23
C ALA A 149 -9.38 -2.04 -25.48
N LEU A 150 -9.32 -3.38 -25.36
CA LEU A 150 -10.50 -4.25 -25.43
C LEU A 150 -11.49 -3.91 -24.30
N ILE A 151 -10.98 -3.67 -23.10
CA ILE A 151 -11.72 -3.18 -21.95
C ILE A 151 -10.93 -2.04 -21.35
N SER A 152 -11.54 -0.86 -21.24
CA SER A 152 -10.89 0.30 -20.63
C SER A 152 -10.84 0.15 -19.11
N VAL A 153 -9.65 0.27 -18.53
CA VAL A 153 -9.45 0.31 -17.08
C VAL A 153 -9.48 1.77 -16.63
N SER A 154 -10.39 2.10 -15.72
CA SER A 154 -10.56 3.46 -15.17
C SER A 154 -10.35 3.51 -13.66
N HIS A 155 -9.89 2.45 -13.06
CA HIS A 155 -9.76 2.32 -11.61
C HIS A 155 -8.36 1.88 -11.18
N THR A 156 -8.06 2.17 -9.94
CA THR A 156 -6.96 1.61 -9.15
C THR A 156 -7.52 1.04 -7.86
N TYR A 157 -6.69 0.39 -7.08
CA TYR A 157 -7.09 -0.22 -5.83
C TYR A 157 -6.42 0.46 -4.65
N ASN A 158 -7.12 0.46 -3.51
CA ASN A 158 -6.53 0.70 -2.21
C ASN A 158 -6.70 -0.56 -1.36
N LEU A 159 -5.62 -1.30 -1.19
CA LEU A 159 -5.57 -2.49 -0.36
C LEU A 159 -5.39 -2.09 1.10
N ILE A 160 -6.22 -2.64 2.00
CA ILE A 160 -6.29 -2.21 3.38
C ILE A 160 -6.09 -3.40 4.31
N TYR A 161 -5.11 -3.29 5.23
CA TYR A 161 -4.87 -4.25 6.30
C TYR A 161 -4.83 -3.56 7.65
N ALA A 162 -5.40 -4.20 8.65
CA ALA A 162 -5.20 -3.82 10.05
C ALA A 162 -3.92 -4.48 10.59
N LYS A 163 -3.30 -3.87 11.60
CA LYS A 163 -2.25 -4.54 12.39
C LYS A 163 -2.82 -5.77 13.11
N GLN A 164 -3.98 -5.59 13.76
CA GLN A 164 -4.81 -6.63 14.35
C GLN A 164 -6.29 -6.27 14.17
N ILE A 165 -7.02 -7.09 13.43
CA ILE A 165 -8.42 -6.83 13.07
C ILE A 165 -9.34 -6.67 14.27
N GLY A 166 -9.13 -7.44 15.35
CA GLY A 166 -9.94 -7.37 16.56
C GLY A 166 -9.88 -5.99 17.24
N TYR A 167 -8.70 -5.35 17.29
CA TYR A 167 -8.55 -3.99 17.81
C TYR A 167 -9.09 -2.95 16.85
N PHE A 168 -8.92 -3.16 15.54
CA PHE A 168 -9.48 -2.28 14.52
C PHE A 168 -11.01 -2.22 14.61
N ILE A 169 -11.70 -3.36 14.70
CA ILE A 169 -13.16 -3.44 14.81
C ILE A 169 -13.66 -2.72 16.07
N LYS A 170 -12.99 -2.91 17.22
CA LYS A 170 -13.36 -2.22 18.48
C LYS A 170 -13.27 -0.69 18.36
N ASN A 171 -12.32 -0.20 17.55
CA ASN A 171 -12.06 1.23 17.37
C ASN A 171 -12.58 1.77 16.04
N ARG A 172 -13.44 1.03 15.33
CA ARG A 172 -13.92 1.38 13.99
C ARG A 172 -14.59 2.76 13.89
N SER A 173 -15.18 3.24 14.98
CA SER A 173 -15.80 4.57 15.03
C SER A 173 -14.80 5.71 14.75
N HIS A 174 -13.53 5.51 15.09
CA HIS A 174 -12.47 6.49 14.82
C HIS A 174 -12.07 6.59 13.33
N PHE A 175 -12.50 5.63 12.51
CA PHE A 175 -12.23 5.57 11.07
C PHE A 175 -13.47 5.91 10.23
N ARG A 176 -14.62 6.19 10.88
CA ARG A 176 -15.83 6.58 10.19
C ARG A 176 -15.95 8.09 10.12
N LEU A 177 -16.44 8.57 9.00
CA LEU A 177 -16.95 9.94 8.93
C LEU A 177 -18.19 10.04 9.82
N PRO A 178 -18.45 11.22 10.42
CA PRO A 178 -19.73 11.47 11.09
C PRO A 178 -20.87 11.16 10.12
N GLU A 179 -21.83 10.37 10.57
CA GLU A 179 -23.02 10.12 9.77
C GLU A 179 -23.77 11.44 9.60
N PRO A 180 -24.11 11.85 8.37
CA PRO A 180 -24.97 13.00 8.18
C PRO A 180 -26.29 12.71 8.87
N GLY A 181 -26.66 13.54 9.83
CA GLY A 181 -27.92 13.38 10.58
C GLY A 181 -29.17 13.64 9.74
N ASP A 182 -29.03 14.06 8.49
CA ASP A 182 -30.14 14.37 7.60
C ASP A 182 -30.91 13.12 7.16
N GLY A 183 -32.18 13.07 7.51
CA GLY A 183 -33.07 11.99 7.16
C GLY A 183 -33.11 10.82 8.14
N PHE A 184 -32.36 10.89 9.24
CA PHE A 184 -32.47 9.96 10.36
C PHE A 184 -33.53 10.48 11.34
N THR A 185 -34.50 9.64 11.68
CA THR A 185 -35.56 9.95 12.62
C THR A 185 -35.71 8.79 13.61
N ASN A 186 -36.31 9.05 14.76
CA ASN A 186 -36.62 8.01 15.76
C ASN A 186 -38.10 8.09 16.15
N PRO A 187 -39.02 7.80 15.19
CA PRO A 187 -40.44 7.96 15.40
C PRO A 187 -41.03 6.95 16.42
N ASP A 188 -40.35 5.84 16.62
CA ASP A 188 -40.73 4.75 17.52
C ASP A 188 -39.96 4.74 18.83
N ASN A 189 -39.13 5.74 19.10
CA ASN A 189 -38.26 5.84 20.24
C ASN A 189 -37.35 4.61 20.44
N ASP A 190 -36.83 4.03 19.35
CA ASP A 190 -35.92 2.89 19.39
C ASP A 190 -34.71 3.22 20.29
N PRO A 191 -34.38 2.39 21.28
CA PRO A 191 -33.25 2.63 22.19
C PRO A 191 -31.88 2.60 21.48
N ARG A 192 -31.81 2.08 20.25
CA ARG A 192 -30.60 2.10 19.42
C ARG A 192 -30.33 3.47 18.77
N GLY A 193 -31.31 4.39 18.81
CA GLY A 193 -31.22 5.76 18.29
C GLY A 193 -31.92 5.94 16.96
N PRO A 194 -31.71 7.13 16.31
CA PRO A 194 -32.33 7.44 15.03
C PRO A 194 -31.95 6.48 13.91
N TRP A 195 -32.89 6.16 13.06
CA TRP A 195 -32.72 5.28 11.89
C TRP A 195 -33.28 5.91 10.62
N LYS A 196 -32.88 5.38 9.47
CA LYS A 196 -33.35 5.78 8.15
C LYS A 196 -33.75 4.53 7.38
N ALA A 197 -34.91 4.55 6.76
CA ALA A 197 -35.33 3.49 5.85
C ALA A 197 -34.55 3.63 4.53
N ASP A 198 -33.80 2.61 4.14
CA ASP A 198 -33.24 2.54 2.81
C ASP A 198 -34.31 2.03 1.83
N PRO A 199 -34.54 2.69 0.71
CA PRO A 199 -35.41 2.15 -0.34
C PRO A 199 -34.71 0.91 -0.94
N PHE A 200 -35.42 -0.20 -0.97
CA PHE A 200 -35.02 -1.41 -1.69
C PHE A 200 -35.15 -1.20 -3.20
#